data_cf5e386bef802a012673c9d5bdb85334
#
_entry.id   cf5e386bef802a012673c9d5bdb85334
#
_cell.length_a   1.000
_cell.length_b   1.000
_cell.length_c   1.000
_cell.angle_alpha   90.00
_cell.angle_beta   90.00
_cell.angle_gamma   90.00
#
_symmetry.space_group_name_H-M   'P 1'
#
loop_
_entity.id
_entity.type
_entity.pdbx_description
1 polymer ?
#
loop_
_entity_poly.entity_id
_entity_poly.type
_entity_poly.pdbx_seq_one_letter_code
_entity_poly.pdbx_strand_id
1 'polypeptide(L)'
;MSELRTNRIVPRDGLPSGSSGGIIQVKQSVLTSAAYQNINAGANYDWSNLTCTITPTRSDSKIMITSMLSLVGEQSHPFYVKIKRNGSYISGSRGDSSGSRELVTTGIPTSVNDNVLGNVFVQFLDSPATTSSVTYKMMVGTPNSSSYNVMVNRSGHDSNSTWEGRTASSITLMEVSA
;
A
#
# COMPACT_ATOMS: atom_id res chain seq x y z
N MET A 1 39.06 -19.18 -35.02
CA MET A 1 38.14 -18.22 -34.35
C MET A 1 37.56 -18.95 -33.14
N SER A 2 37.69 -18.37 -31.96
CA SER A 2 37.02 -18.93 -30.74
C SER A 2 35.67 -18.28 -30.60
N GLU A 3 34.63 -19.09 -30.49
CA GLU A 3 33.25 -18.64 -30.29
C GLU A 3 32.88 -18.82 -28.80
N LEU A 4 32.45 -17.73 -28.15
CA LEU A 4 31.92 -17.82 -26.79
C LEU A 4 30.40 -18.10 -26.86
N ARG A 5 29.99 -19.32 -26.52
CA ARG A 5 28.58 -19.68 -26.39
C ARG A 5 28.16 -19.53 -24.94
N THR A 6 27.24 -18.63 -24.68
CA THR A 6 26.67 -18.44 -23.36
C THR A 6 25.15 -18.29 -23.45
N ASN A 7 24.44 -18.99 -22.56
CA ASN A 7 22.97 -18.89 -22.46
C ASN A 7 22.52 -17.62 -21.71
N ARG A 8 23.46 -16.93 -21.06
CA ARG A 8 23.16 -15.74 -20.27
C ARG A 8 24.41 -14.87 -20.13
N ILE A 9 24.29 -13.62 -20.50
CA ILE A 9 25.25 -12.58 -20.18
C ILE A 9 24.68 -11.81 -18.98
N VAL A 10 25.36 -11.91 -17.84
CA VAL A 10 24.99 -11.15 -16.64
C VAL A 10 26.05 -10.08 -16.46
N PRO A 11 25.68 -8.79 -16.35
CA PRO A 11 26.63 -7.73 -16.02
C PRO A 11 27.37 -8.05 -14.72
N ARG A 12 28.60 -7.54 -14.57
CA ARG A 12 29.44 -7.78 -13.37
C ARG A 12 28.76 -7.37 -12.06
N ASP A 13 27.84 -6.42 -12.09
CA ASP A 13 27.03 -5.92 -10.97
C ASP A 13 25.69 -6.65 -10.81
N GLY A 14 25.45 -7.71 -11.61
CA GLY A 14 24.25 -8.51 -11.53
C GLY A 14 23.00 -7.93 -12.18
N LEU A 15 23.08 -6.74 -12.77
CA LEU A 15 21.97 -6.06 -13.42
C LEU A 15 22.10 -6.13 -14.97
N PRO A 16 20.98 -6.13 -15.71
CA PRO A 16 21.02 -6.00 -17.17
C PRO A 16 21.69 -4.67 -17.56
N SER A 17 22.81 -4.74 -18.29
CA SER A 17 23.46 -3.53 -18.80
C SER A 17 22.58 -2.84 -19.84
N GLY A 18 22.27 -1.57 -19.62
CA GLY A 18 21.62 -0.71 -20.59
C GLY A 18 20.10 -0.61 -20.54
N SER A 19 19.42 -1.21 -19.55
CA SER A 19 18.00 -0.94 -19.31
C SER A 19 17.79 -0.31 -17.94
N SER A 20 17.64 1.00 -17.89
CA SER A 20 16.99 1.63 -16.74
C SER A 20 15.55 1.10 -16.65
N GLY A 21 15.07 0.78 -15.45
CA GLY A 21 13.69 0.38 -15.20
C GLY A 21 13.45 -1.13 -15.09
N GLY A 22 14.48 -1.99 -15.00
CA GLY A 22 14.29 -3.41 -14.70
C GLY A 22 13.85 -3.66 -13.26
N ILE A 23 12.95 -4.64 -13.06
CA ILE A 23 12.57 -5.07 -11.70
C ILE A 23 13.66 -5.99 -11.16
N ILE A 24 14.27 -5.59 -10.04
CA ILE A 24 15.38 -6.30 -9.39
C ILE A 24 14.87 -7.35 -8.42
N GLN A 25 13.88 -6.97 -7.59
CA GLN A 25 13.25 -7.86 -6.62
C GLN A 25 11.79 -7.46 -6.36
N VAL A 26 11.01 -8.42 -5.90
CA VAL A 26 9.61 -8.22 -5.51
C VAL A 26 9.42 -8.77 -4.10
N LYS A 27 8.73 -8.00 -3.26
CA LYS A 27 8.26 -8.40 -1.92
C LYS A 27 6.76 -8.17 -1.82
N GLN A 28 6.04 -9.09 -1.21
CA GLN A 28 4.60 -8.95 -1.01
C GLN A 28 4.21 -9.37 0.41
N SER A 29 3.27 -8.63 0.97
CA SER A 29 2.54 -9.01 2.18
C SER A 29 1.05 -9.07 1.87
N VAL A 30 0.37 -10.11 2.35
CA VAL A 30 -1.06 -10.33 2.15
C VAL A 30 -1.75 -10.44 3.50
N LEU A 31 -2.85 -9.72 3.65
CA LEU A 31 -3.74 -9.78 4.80
C LEU A 31 -5.04 -10.46 4.38
N THR A 32 -5.31 -11.63 4.94
CA THR A 32 -6.54 -12.40 4.67
C THR A 32 -7.55 -12.32 5.81
N SER A 33 -7.10 -11.92 7.01
CA SER A 33 -8.01 -11.77 8.15
C SER A 33 -8.97 -10.60 7.92
N ALA A 34 -10.24 -10.82 8.25
CA ALA A 34 -11.24 -9.78 8.28
C ALA A 34 -11.24 -9.06 9.64
N ALA A 35 -11.56 -7.78 9.62
CA ALA A 35 -11.66 -6.98 10.84
C ALA A 35 -12.74 -5.89 10.72
N TYR A 36 -13.28 -5.53 11.88
CA TYR A 36 -14.09 -4.34 12.08
C TYR A 36 -13.25 -3.39 12.93
N GLN A 37 -12.60 -2.44 12.25
CA GLN A 37 -11.59 -1.60 12.87
C GLN A 37 -12.16 -0.25 13.25
N ASN A 38 -12.21 0.04 14.55
CA ASN A 38 -12.56 1.37 15.04
C ASN A 38 -11.39 2.34 14.81
N ILE A 39 -11.68 3.48 14.20
CA ILE A 39 -10.76 4.59 14.01
C ILE A 39 -11.22 5.73 14.93
N ASN A 40 -10.40 6.09 15.89
CA ASN A 40 -10.71 7.15 16.84
C ASN A 40 -10.87 8.50 16.14
N ALA A 41 -11.62 9.40 16.77
CA ALA A 41 -11.88 10.75 16.29
C ALA A 41 -10.58 11.47 15.91
N GLY A 42 -10.52 12.02 14.70
CA GLY A 42 -9.36 12.73 14.17
C GLY A 42 -8.05 11.93 14.13
N ALA A 43 -8.12 10.61 14.35
CA ALA A 43 -6.94 9.77 14.47
C ALA A 43 -6.52 9.11 13.16
N ASN A 44 -5.29 8.71 13.16
CA ASN A 44 -4.67 7.88 12.13
C ASN A 44 -4.34 6.53 12.73
N TYR A 45 -4.86 5.47 12.13
CA TYR A 45 -4.61 4.11 12.55
C TYR A 45 -3.53 3.47 11.65
N ASP A 46 -2.39 3.16 12.26
CA ASP A 46 -1.32 2.42 11.60
C ASP A 46 -1.67 0.95 11.53
N TRP A 47 -1.95 0.47 10.33
CA TRP A 47 -2.30 -0.92 10.14
C TRP A 47 -1.06 -1.81 10.23
N SER A 48 -0.82 -2.39 11.39
CA SER A 48 0.37 -3.21 11.67
C SER A 48 0.46 -4.45 10.78
N ASN A 49 -0.68 -5.00 10.39
CA ASN A 49 -0.76 -6.22 9.59
C ASN A 49 -0.66 -5.98 8.07
N LEU A 50 -0.65 -4.71 7.63
CA LEU A 50 -0.50 -4.35 6.22
C LEU A 50 0.78 -3.56 6.02
N THR A 51 1.88 -4.22 6.29
CA THR A 51 3.24 -3.72 6.11
C THR A 51 4.03 -4.65 5.20
N CYS A 52 4.94 -4.07 4.43
CA CYS A 52 5.90 -4.83 3.66
C CYS A 52 7.28 -4.18 3.76
N THR A 53 8.31 -5.01 3.87
CA THR A 53 9.70 -4.56 4.04
C THR A 53 10.53 -5.02 2.85
N ILE A 54 11.38 -4.14 2.37
CA ILE A 54 12.33 -4.39 1.28
C ILE A 54 13.69 -3.80 1.65
N THR A 55 14.77 -4.45 1.23
CA THR A 55 16.13 -3.92 1.35
C THR A 55 16.62 -3.64 -0.05
N PRO A 56 16.69 -2.37 -0.47
CA PRO A 56 17.15 -2.04 -1.81
C PRO A 56 18.61 -2.47 -2.03
N THR A 57 18.92 -2.95 -3.21
CA THR A 57 20.27 -3.40 -3.57
C THR A 57 21.18 -2.24 -3.94
N ARG A 58 20.59 -1.08 -4.32
CA ARG A 58 21.30 0.14 -4.71
C ARG A 58 20.62 1.36 -4.08
N SER A 59 21.39 2.37 -3.75
CA SER A 59 20.88 3.62 -3.17
C SER A 59 20.12 4.50 -4.16
N ASP A 60 20.34 4.32 -5.45
CA ASP A 60 19.62 5.02 -6.54
C ASP A 60 18.36 4.28 -7.01
N SER A 61 18.16 3.01 -6.61
CA SER A 61 16.95 2.26 -6.92
C SER A 61 15.69 2.97 -6.43
N LYS A 62 14.60 2.79 -7.17
CA LYS A 62 13.26 3.22 -6.80
C LYS A 62 12.43 2.04 -6.32
N ILE A 63 11.46 2.31 -5.47
CA ILE A 63 10.53 1.29 -4.99
C ILE A 63 9.13 1.62 -5.51
N MET A 64 8.64 0.78 -6.43
CA MET A 64 7.24 0.81 -6.83
C MET A 64 6.41 0.13 -5.74
N ILE A 65 5.52 0.90 -5.14
CA ILE A 65 4.55 0.45 -4.14
C ILE A 65 3.22 0.28 -4.85
N THR A 66 2.66 -0.92 -4.81
CA THR A 66 1.28 -1.18 -5.24
C THR A 66 0.53 -1.85 -4.11
N SER A 67 -0.69 -1.44 -3.88
CA SER A 67 -1.53 -2.03 -2.83
C SER A 67 -2.97 -2.09 -3.29
N MET A 68 -3.58 -3.24 -3.12
CA MET A 68 -5.01 -3.42 -3.22
C MET A 68 -5.55 -3.65 -1.81
N LEU A 69 -6.39 -2.73 -1.36
CA LEU A 69 -6.97 -2.75 -0.03
C LEU A 69 -8.47 -2.99 -0.15
N SER A 70 -8.96 -4.05 0.45
CA SER A 70 -10.39 -4.25 0.56
C SER A 70 -10.90 -3.57 1.82
N LEU A 71 -11.39 -2.34 1.64
CA LEU A 71 -11.81 -1.44 2.71
C LEU A 71 -13.15 -0.81 2.37
N VAL A 72 -14.04 -0.78 3.35
CA VAL A 72 -15.28 0.00 3.32
C VAL A 72 -15.38 0.81 4.59
N GLY A 73 -15.57 2.12 4.47
CA GLY A 73 -15.85 2.99 5.60
C GLY A 73 -17.31 2.93 6.03
N GLU A 74 -17.57 3.16 7.29
CA GLU A 74 -18.91 3.34 7.84
C GLU A 74 -19.65 4.46 7.11
N GLN A 75 -20.96 4.31 6.94
CA GLN A 75 -21.81 5.18 6.15
C GLN A 75 -21.66 6.67 6.49
N SER A 76 -21.60 7.49 5.44
CA SER A 76 -21.61 8.97 5.51
C SER A 76 -20.41 9.62 6.20
N HIS A 77 -19.34 8.86 6.45
CA HIS A 77 -18.14 9.40 7.09
C HIS A 77 -16.92 9.28 6.17
N PRO A 78 -16.10 10.36 6.03
CA PRO A 78 -14.90 10.30 5.21
C PRO A 78 -13.81 9.49 5.90
N PHE A 79 -13.20 8.58 5.12
CA PHE A 79 -12.00 7.85 5.49
C PHE A 79 -10.98 7.95 4.37
N TYR A 80 -9.71 7.80 4.71
CA TYR A 80 -8.61 7.92 3.77
C TYR A 80 -7.45 6.99 4.09
N VAL A 81 -6.63 6.79 3.07
CA VAL A 81 -5.38 6.03 3.16
C VAL A 81 -4.20 6.96 2.92
N LYS A 82 -3.14 6.79 3.69
CA LYS A 82 -1.82 7.40 3.48
C LYS A 82 -0.73 6.34 3.50
N ILE A 83 0.37 6.60 2.81
CA ILE A 83 1.56 5.73 2.82
C ILE A 83 2.58 6.27 3.80
N LYS A 84 3.11 5.39 4.66
CA LYS A 84 4.27 5.67 5.50
C LYS A 84 5.48 4.86 5.04
N ARG A 85 6.66 5.46 5.15
CA ARG A 85 7.97 4.84 5.02
C ARG A 85 8.71 5.01 6.34
N ASN A 86 9.12 3.90 6.97
CA ASN A 86 9.80 3.90 8.27
C ASN A 86 9.11 4.78 9.33
N GLY A 87 7.76 4.74 9.37
CA GLY A 87 6.95 5.53 10.31
C GLY A 87 6.60 6.95 9.87
N SER A 88 7.24 7.50 8.86
CA SER A 88 7.00 8.86 8.35
C SER A 88 6.15 8.85 7.08
N TYR A 89 5.28 9.84 6.92
CA TYR A 89 4.50 10.01 5.68
C TYR A 89 5.41 10.37 4.50
N ILE A 90 5.15 9.77 3.34
CA ILE A 90 5.82 10.13 2.10
C ILE A 90 5.08 11.36 1.52
N SER A 91 5.74 12.52 1.51
CA SER A 91 5.10 13.78 1.11
C SER A 91 4.57 13.74 -0.33
N GLY A 92 5.35 13.23 -1.27
CA GLY A 92 4.96 13.13 -2.68
C GLY A 92 3.85 12.12 -2.99
N SER A 93 3.44 11.29 -2.02
CA SER A 93 2.34 10.32 -2.18
C SER A 93 0.97 10.89 -1.80
N ARG A 94 0.90 12.15 -1.40
CA ARG A 94 -0.32 12.81 -0.92
C ARG A 94 -0.67 13.99 -1.81
N GLY A 95 -1.96 14.38 -1.79
CA GLY A 95 -2.43 15.58 -2.48
C GLY A 95 -1.76 16.86 -2.04
N ASP A 96 -2.06 17.96 -2.71
CA ASP A 96 -1.55 19.31 -2.42
C ASP A 96 -2.20 19.92 -1.16
N SER A 97 -1.52 20.91 -0.60
CA SER A 97 -2.02 21.65 0.57
C SER A 97 -3.05 22.68 0.13
N SER A 98 -4.25 22.65 0.73
CA SER A 98 -5.31 23.59 0.45
C SER A 98 -6.16 23.85 1.71
N GLY A 99 -5.88 24.95 2.39
CA GLY A 99 -6.56 25.33 3.64
C GLY A 99 -6.42 24.27 4.73
N SER A 100 -7.53 23.88 5.35
CA SER A 100 -7.59 22.86 6.41
C SER A 100 -7.81 21.44 5.90
N ARG A 101 -7.70 21.19 4.59
CA ARG A 101 -7.92 19.86 4.00
C ARG A 101 -6.82 18.89 4.41
N GLU A 102 -7.22 17.68 4.73
CA GLU A 102 -6.29 16.61 5.07
C GLU A 102 -5.54 16.12 3.82
N LEU A 103 -4.21 16.03 3.90
CA LEU A 103 -3.38 15.53 2.81
C LEU A 103 -3.38 14.00 2.82
N VAL A 104 -3.97 13.39 1.82
CA VAL A 104 -4.19 11.95 1.74
C VAL A 104 -3.70 11.37 0.42
N THR A 105 -3.39 10.06 0.42
CA THR A 105 -3.05 9.34 -0.81
C THR A 105 -4.32 9.03 -1.61
N THR A 106 -5.35 8.54 -0.93
CA THR A 106 -6.66 8.22 -1.54
C THR A 106 -7.76 8.16 -0.48
N GLY A 107 -9.02 8.28 -0.93
CA GLY A 107 -10.20 8.08 -0.10
C GLY A 107 -10.60 6.61 -0.01
N ILE A 108 -11.32 6.27 1.04
CA ILE A 108 -11.97 4.96 1.20
C ILE A 108 -13.45 5.13 0.84
N PRO A 109 -14.03 4.28 -0.02
CA PRO A 109 -15.45 4.32 -0.31
C PRO A 109 -16.25 4.04 0.97
N THR A 110 -17.32 4.79 1.15
CA THR A 110 -18.30 4.55 2.22
C THR A 110 -19.52 3.87 1.64
N SER A 111 -20.08 2.91 2.36
CA SER A 111 -21.25 2.18 1.89
C SER A 111 -22.51 2.64 2.58
N VAL A 112 -23.56 2.84 1.77
CA VAL A 112 -24.93 3.00 2.25
C VAL A 112 -25.63 1.64 2.43
N ASN A 113 -24.97 0.57 2.01
CA ASN A 113 -25.47 -0.81 2.08
C ASN A 113 -24.42 -1.68 2.76
N ASP A 114 -24.80 -2.34 3.83
CA ASP A 114 -23.91 -3.14 4.68
C ASP A 114 -23.30 -4.36 3.97
N ASN A 115 -23.87 -4.79 2.84
CA ASN A 115 -23.38 -5.94 2.07
C ASN A 115 -22.32 -5.60 1.01
N VAL A 116 -21.94 -4.32 0.88
CA VAL A 116 -20.97 -3.89 -0.14
C VAL A 116 -19.54 -4.19 0.28
N LEU A 117 -18.77 -4.71 -0.66
CA LEU A 117 -17.32 -4.83 -0.59
C LEU A 117 -16.69 -3.65 -1.34
N GLY A 118 -15.81 -2.92 -0.70
CA GLY A 118 -15.09 -1.82 -1.31
C GLY A 118 -13.63 -2.17 -1.58
N ASN A 119 -13.07 -1.61 -2.64
CA ASN A 119 -11.67 -1.75 -2.97
C ASN A 119 -11.02 -0.38 -3.13
N VAL A 120 -9.82 -0.25 -2.58
CA VAL A 120 -8.97 0.92 -2.70
C VAL A 120 -7.65 0.48 -3.32
N PHE A 121 -7.29 1.10 -4.42
CA PHE A 121 -6.01 0.88 -5.07
C PHE A 121 -5.06 2.03 -4.77
N VAL A 122 -3.82 1.69 -4.42
CA VAL A 122 -2.74 2.64 -4.18
C VAL A 122 -1.55 2.26 -5.04
N GLN A 123 -0.98 3.25 -5.72
CA GLN A 123 0.25 3.11 -6.49
C GLN A 123 1.14 4.34 -6.28
N PHE A 124 2.42 4.11 -5.99
CA PHE A 124 3.39 5.20 -5.84
C PHE A 124 4.81 4.70 -6.10
N LEU A 125 5.62 5.49 -6.78
CA LEU A 125 7.03 5.22 -7.02
C LEU A 125 7.87 6.09 -6.06
N ASP A 126 8.45 5.47 -5.05
CA ASP A 126 9.28 6.11 -4.04
C ASP A 126 10.78 6.04 -4.38
N SER A 127 11.52 7.02 -3.89
CA SER A 127 12.99 7.08 -3.96
C SER A 127 13.55 7.11 -2.54
N PRO A 128 13.79 5.95 -1.91
CA PRO A 128 14.21 5.89 -0.51
C PRO A 128 15.67 6.31 -0.29
N ALA A 129 16.47 6.34 -1.34
CA ALA A 129 17.90 6.75 -1.36
C ALA A 129 18.75 6.01 -0.32
N THR A 130 18.54 4.71 -0.15
CA THR A 130 19.25 3.88 0.83
C THR A 130 19.37 2.43 0.39
N THR A 131 20.38 1.73 0.91
CA THR A 131 20.52 0.27 0.85
C THR A 131 20.17 -0.41 2.17
N SER A 132 19.72 0.35 3.17
CA SER A 132 19.19 -0.19 4.42
C SER A 132 17.76 -0.67 4.24
N SER A 133 17.30 -1.54 5.14
CA SER A 133 15.94 -2.05 5.15
C SER A 133 14.91 -0.92 5.28
N VAL A 134 13.89 -0.94 4.43
CA VAL A 134 12.81 0.06 4.37
C VAL A 134 11.46 -0.64 4.54
N THR A 135 10.68 -0.17 5.50
CA THR A 135 9.34 -0.70 5.75
C THR A 135 8.28 0.29 5.29
N TYR A 136 7.41 -0.17 4.41
CA TYR A 136 6.23 0.56 3.96
C TYR A 136 4.99 0.05 4.67
N LYS A 137 4.12 0.99 5.05
CA LYS A 137 2.89 0.72 5.78
C LYS A 137 1.74 1.53 5.22
N MET A 138 0.55 0.91 5.13
CA MET A 138 -0.69 1.62 4.86
C MET A 138 -1.28 2.10 6.19
N MET A 139 -1.68 3.35 6.21
CA MET A 139 -2.34 3.98 7.32
C MET A 139 -3.76 4.36 6.90
N VAL A 140 -4.74 4.09 7.76
CA VAL A 140 -6.13 4.51 7.60
C VAL A 140 -6.44 5.60 8.62
N GLY A 141 -7.14 6.63 8.20
CA GLY A 141 -7.55 7.73 9.07
C GLY A 141 -8.93 8.27 8.76
N THR A 142 -9.44 9.05 9.70
CA THR A 142 -10.67 9.82 9.56
C THR A 142 -10.49 11.22 10.13
N PRO A 143 -11.01 12.27 9.48
CA PRO A 143 -11.01 13.63 10.04
C PRO A 143 -12.20 13.88 10.98
N ASN A 144 -13.08 12.89 11.17
CA ASN A 144 -14.32 13.08 11.96
C ASN A 144 -14.03 13.41 13.42
N SER A 145 -14.94 14.13 14.05
CA SER A 145 -14.91 14.46 15.48
C SER A 145 -15.37 13.31 16.40
N SER A 146 -15.85 12.22 15.82
CA SER A 146 -16.26 11.00 16.51
C SER A 146 -15.54 9.79 15.94
N SER A 147 -15.50 8.71 16.68
CA SER A 147 -14.93 7.44 16.24
C SER A 147 -15.90 6.70 15.33
N TYR A 148 -15.38 6.15 14.24
CA TYR A 148 -16.13 5.38 13.26
C TYR A 148 -15.35 4.15 12.81
N ASN A 149 -16.02 3.25 12.10
CA ASN A 149 -15.45 1.96 11.79
C ASN A 149 -15.06 1.85 10.30
N VAL A 150 -13.99 1.11 10.04
CA VAL A 150 -13.62 0.64 8.72
C VAL A 150 -13.68 -0.88 8.70
N MET A 151 -14.44 -1.42 7.79
CA MET A 151 -14.51 -2.85 7.51
C MET A 151 -13.36 -3.24 6.61
N VAL A 152 -12.68 -4.28 6.99
CA VAL A 152 -11.47 -4.78 6.36
C VAL A 152 -11.69 -6.19 5.89
N ASN A 153 -11.46 -6.45 4.61
CA ASN A 153 -11.60 -7.76 4.00
C ASN A 153 -12.98 -8.40 4.22
N ARG A 154 -13.99 -7.55 4.44
CA ARG A 154 -15.38 -7.95 4.66
C ARG A 154 -16.35 -6.83 4.32
N SER A 155 -17.63 -7.16 4.18
CA SER A 155 -18.74 -6.21 4.17
C SER A 155 -19.06 -5.69 5.59
N GLY A 156 -19.92 -4.69 5.69
CA GLY A 156 -20.39 -4.13 6.97
C GLY A 156 -21.17 -5.16 7.80
N HIS A 157 -22.12 -5.84 7.17
CA HIS A 157 -22.72 -7.04 7.71
C HIS A 157 -21.71 -8.18 7.73
N ASP A 158 -21.78 -9.05 8.68
CA ASP A 158 -20.89 -10.21 8.84
C ASP A 158 -21.69 -11.45 9.20
N SER A 159 -22.78 -11.68 8.49
CA SER A 159 -23.60 -12.86 8.65
C SER A 159 -23.03 -14.03 7.82
N ASN A 160 -23.37 -15.24 8.20
CA ASN A 160 -23.02 -16.44 7.42
C ASN A 160 -23.97 -16.58 6.23
N SER A 161 -23.83 -15.70 5.24
CA SER A 161 -24.69 -15.62 4.05
C SER A 161 -23.85 -15.59 2.77
N THR A 162 -24.38 -16.15 1.71
CA THR A 162 -23.76 -16.08 0.36
C THR A 162 -23.74 -14.68 -0.23
N TRP A 163 -24.47 -13.74 0.34
CA TRP A 163 -24.46 -12.32 -0.03
C TRP A 163 -23.24 -11.56 0.48
N GLU A 164 -22.48 -12.17 1.40
CA GLU A 164 -21.36 -11.52 2.07
C GLU A 164 -20.06 -12.23 1.75
N GLY A 165 -19.14 -11.48 1.12
CA GLY A 165 -17.85 -12.00 0.71
C GLY A 165 -16.77 -11.78 1.76
N ARG A 166 -15.75 -12.63 1.72
CA ARG A 166 -14.45 -12.43 2.35
C ARG A 166 -13.42 -12.16 1.27
N THR A 167 -12.61 -11.16 1.49
CA THR A 167 -11.60 -10.68 0.55
C THR A 167 -10.22 -10.72 1.18
N ALA A 168 -9.21 -10.27 0.44
CA ALA A 168 -7.85 -10.09 0.94
C ALA A 168 -7.33 -8.72 0.51
N SER A 169 -6.48 -8.14 1.35
CA SER A 169 -5.70 -6.94 1.03
C SER A 169 -4.24 -7.32 0.84
N SER A 170 -3.53 -6.59 -0.01
CA SER A 170 -2.11 -6.84 -0.24
C SER A 170 -1.32 -5.54 -0.43
N ILE A 171 -0.04 -5.60 -0.09
CA ILE A 171 0.96 -4.61 -0.44
C ILE A 171 2.11 -5.31 -1.16
N THR A 172 2.47 -4.83 -2.33
CA THR A 172 3.59 -5.33 -3.14
C THR A 172 4.61 -4.22 -3.34
N LEU A 173 5.85 -4.53 -3.11
CA LEU A 173 7.00 -3.66 -3.32
C LEU A 173 7.86 -4.26 -4.44
N MET A 174 8.20 -3.45 -5.43
CA MET A 174 9.10 -3.83 -6.51
C MET A 174 10.27 -2.87 -6.52
N GLU A 175 11.49 -3.39 -6.37
CA GLU A 175 12.68 -2.59 -6.60
C GLU A 175 12.90 -2.45 -8.10
N VAL A 176 12.98 -1.21 -8.54
CA VAL A 176 13.22 -0.83 -9.95
C VAL A 176 14.58 -0.17 -10.04
N SER A 177 15.40 -0.64 -10.98
CA SER A 177 16.70 0.00 -11.25
C SER A 177 16.49 1.42 -11.79
N ALA A 178 17.33 2.35 -11.34
CA ALA A 178 17.39 3.71 -11.90
C ALA A 178 18.07 3.71 -13.27
#